data_330475ff7dec0143e5ef4f88bc8e79c4
#
_entry.id   330475ff7dec0143e5ef4f88bc8e79c4
#
_cell.length_a   1.000
_cell.length_b   1.000
_cell.length_c   1.000
_cell.angle_alpha   90.00
_cell.angle_beta   90.00
_cell.angle_gamma   90.00
#
_symmetry.space_group_name_H-M   'P 1'
#
loop_
_entity.id
_entity.type
_entity.pdbx_description
1 polymer ?
#
loop_
_entity_poly.entity_id
_entity_poly.type
_entity_poly.pdbx_seq_one_letter_code
_entity_poly.pdbx_strand_id
1 'polypeptide(L)'
;KAMRFVCPYHAWGYSLEGELKSVPDQHDFTCLDKAENGLLPVRCEVDRGIIFINFDEAAEPLADFMAPQAPQKEGYPIEKMVVKERLLIEMDCNWKLALHNFLEIYHVATVHAKSIAPYLDSPSFVVALFANGHMRFATRKKKGNTIFEADLYKPDDVADVFSQCTIALPTFPNTFFALDPGGFSLQSFWPAGPDKSIMEVRLMGWDVDSDADREHWQAMNGIVRNILSEDLCLFRSIQQSLEQGTIPQLRFGYQERALYWFEEEVDRRIGVDAIPESQRVAQVLSGQMQR
;
A
#
# COMPACT_ATOMS: atom_id res chain seq x y z
N LYS A 1 26.96 -7.35 -7.79
CA LYS A 1 26.34 -8.68 -7.73
C LYS A 1 26.89 -9.39 -6.51
N ALA A 2 26.05 -9.80 -5.56
CA ALA A 2 26.46 -10.63 -4.43
C ALA A 2 26.76 -12.06 -4.96
N MET A 3 27.77 -12.70 -4.39
CA MET A 3 28.09 -14.10 -4.68
C MET A 3 27.64 -15.03 -3.53
N ARG A 4 27.35 -14.48 -2.37
CA ARG A 4 26.87 -15.15 -1.18
C ARG A 4 26.31 -14.12 -0.19
N PHE A 5 25.54 -14.60 0.78
CA PHE A 5 25.15 -13.81 1.95
C PHE A 5 26.10 -14.12 3.10
N VAL A 6 26.45 -13.12 3.88
CA VAL A 6 27.25 -13.29 5.11
C VAL A 6 26.51 -12.56 6.23
N CYS A 7 26.19 -13.31 7.29
CA CYS A 7 25.55 -12.74 8.47
C CYS A 7 26.51 -11.74 9.13
N PRO A 8 26.13 -10.49 9.37
CA PRO A 8 27.03 -9.50 9.96
C PRO A 8 27.30 -9.72 11.44
N TYR A 9 26.59 -10.66 12.09
CA TYR A 9 26.76 -10.93 13.53
C TYR A 9 27.91 -11.90 13.79
N HIS A 10 27.88 -13.12 13.21
CA HIS A 10 28.92 -14.14 13.44
C HIS A 10 29.56 -14.64 12.14
N ALA A 11 29.39 -13.92 11.04
CA ALA A 11 29.96 -14.26 9.74
C ALA A 11 29.56 -15.64 9.18
N TRP A 12 28.41 -16.20 9.59
CA TRP A 12 27.89 -17.39 8.93
C TRP A 12 27.60 -17.07 7.47
N GLY A 13 28.06 -17.95 6.59
CA GLY A 13 27.97 -17.73 5.14
C GLY A 13 26.96 -18.64 4.48
N TYR A 14 26.09 -18.06 3.64
CA TYR A 14 25.02 -18.76 2.94
C TYR A 14 25.16 -18.59 1.44
N SER A 15 24.73 -19.59 0.66
CA SER A 15 24.59 -19.47 -0.78
C SER A 15 23.47 -18.48 -1.14
N LEU A 16 23.31 -18.16 -2.42
CA LEU A 16 22.20 -17.32 -2.89
C LEU A 16 20.84 -18.03 -2.77
N GLU A 17 20.87 -19.37 -2.71
CA GLU A 17 19.71 -20.24 -2.49
C GLU A 17 19.37 -20.41 -1.00
N GLY A 18 20.17 -19.81 -0.10
CA GLY A 18 19.95 -19.86 1.35
C GLY A 18 20.62 -21.01 2.10
N GLU A 19 21.36 -21.89 1.43
CA GLU A 19 22.03 -23.00 2.10
C GLU A 19 23.22 -22.52 2.95
N LEU A 20 23.35 -23.02 4.20
CA LEU A 20 24.49 -22.72 5.05
C LEU A 20 25.77 -23.37 4.51
N LYS A 21 26.73 -22.57 4.11
CA LYS A 21 27.99 -23.03 3.49
C LYS A 21 29.19 -22.95 4.44
N SER A 22 29.27 -21.91 5.26
CA SER A 22 30.42 -21.69 6.14
C SER A 22 30.01 -21.17 7.50
N VAL A 23 30.69 -21.70 8.53
CA VAL A 23 30.54 -21.30 9.93
C VAL A 23 31.93 -21.11 10.51
N PRO A 24 32.31 -19.93 10.99
CA PRO A 24 33.57 -19.75 11.75
C PRO A 24 33.58 -20.68 12.95
N ASP A 25 34.76 -21.22 13.26
CA ASP A 25 34.98 -22.12 14.42
C ASP A 25 33.95 -23.26 14.51
N GLN A 26 33.58 -23.83 13.33
CA GLN A 26 32.53 -24.86 13.23
C GLN A 26 32.76 -26.05 14.20
N HIS A 27 34.00 -26.32 14.58
CA HIS A 27 34.36 -27.40 15.50
C HIS A 27 33.79 -27.21 16.93
N ASP A 28 33.40 -25.98 17.29
CA ASP A 28 32.76 -25.68 18.58
C ASP A 28 31.27 -26.04 18.59
N PHE A 29 30.68 -26.28 17.42
CA PHE A 29 29.28 -26.64 17.25
C PHE A 29 29.12 -28.14 17.01
N THR A 30 29.10 -28.93 18.11
CA THR A 30 29.18 -30.41 18.06
C THR A 30 28.02 -31.10 17.36
N CYS A 31 26.86 -30.44 17.21
CA CYS A 31 25.63 -30.98 16.58
C CYS A 31 25.12 -30.15 15.41
N LEU A 32 25.97 -29.35 14.79
CA LEU A 32 25.55 -28.50 13.69
C LEU A 32 25.44 -29.31 12.39
N ASP A 33 24.21 -29.53 11.92
CA ASP A 33 23.96 -29.94 10.54
C ASP A 33 23.70 -28.71 9.68
N LYS A 34 24.55 -28.44 8.69
CA LYS A 34 24.39 -27.31 7.76
C LYS A 34 23.15 -27.42 6.91
N ALA A 35 22.69 -28.63 6.60
CA ALA A 35 21.51 -28.84 5.80
C ALA A 35 20.23 -28.38 6.52
N GLU A 36 20.22 -28.47 7.85
CA GLU A 36 19.08 -28.06 8.67
C GLU A 36 19.14 -26.59 9.13
N ASN A 37 20.26 -25.90 8.85
CA ASN A 37 20.50 -24.52 9.33
C ASN A 37 20.63 -23.51 8.19
N GLY A 38 19.93 -23.75 7.07
CA GLY A 38 19.78 -22.80 5.99
C GLY A 38 18.88 -21.60 6.34
N LEU A 39 18.87 -20.60 5.49
CA LEU A 39 17.87 -19.53 5.56
C LEU A 39 16.50 -20.09 5.20
N LEU A 40 15.47 -19.64 5.89
CA LEU A 40 14.09 -20.02 5.55
C LEU A 40 13.72 -19.43 4.18
N PRO A 41 13.06 -20.20 3.30
CA PRO A 41 12.59 -19.71 2.04
C PRO A 41 11.46 -18.69 2.24
N VAL A 42 11.40 -17.71 1.37
CA VAL A 42 10.31 -16.74 1.30
C VAL A 42 9.85 -16.68 -0.14
N ARG A 43 8.55 -16.87 -0.37
CA ARG A 43 7.99 -16.67 -1.70
C ARG A 43 8.19 -15.22 -2.12
N CYS A 44 8.77 -15.04 -3.30
CA CYS A 44 9.06 -13.73 -3.86
C CYS A 44 8.62 -13.73 -5.33
N GLU A 45 7.62 -12.92 -5.64
CA GLU A 45 7.06 -12.81 -6.98
C GLU A 45 6.97 -11.33 -7.38
N VAL A 46 6.85 -11.04 -8.67
CA VAL A 46 6.85 -9.68 -9.20
C VAL A 46 5.59 -9.44 -10.02
N ASP A 47 4.84 -8.37 -9.71
CA ASP A 47 3.77 -7.84 -10.55
C ASP A 47 4.14 -6.43 -11.02
N ARG A 48 4.25 -6.21 -12.33
CA ARG A 48 4.55 -4.91 -12.96
C ARG A 48 5.74 -4.17 -12.32
N GLY A 49 6.82 -4.89 -12.02
CA GLY A 49 8.04 -4.32 -11.42
C GLY A 49 8.00 -4.15 -9.91
N ILE A 50 6.89 -4.44 -9.26
CA ILE A 50 6.74 -4.39 -7.80
C ILE A 50 6.96 -5.79 -7.22
N ILE A 51 7.84 -5.87 -6.23
CA ILE A 51 8.21 -7.11 -5.56
C ILE A 51 7.23 -7.37 -4.41
N PHE A 52 6.62 -8.55 -4.43
CA PHE A 52 5.76 -9.07 -3.37
C PHE A 52 6.44 -10.25 -2.69
N ILE A 53 6.30 -10.32 -1.37
CA ILE A 53 6.78 -11.45 -0.57
C ILE A 53 5.63 -12.07 0.22
N ASN A 54 5.72 -13.39 0.43
CA ASN A 54 4.77 -14.10 1.28
C ASN A 54 5.53 -15.16 2.10
N PHE A 55 5.27 -15.20 3.41
CA PHE A 55 5.86 -16.18 4.32
C PHE A 55 5.10 -17.51 4.32
N ASP A 56 3.91 -17.56 3.74
CA ASP A 56 3.16 -18.80 3.57
C ASP A 56 3.59 -19.48 2.27
N GLU A 57 4.26 -20.62 2.40
CA GLU A 57 4.71 -21.42 1.26
C GLU A 57 3.53 -22.01 0.45
N ALA A 58 2.37 -22.20 1.11
CA ALA A 58 1.15 -22.72 0.50
C ALA A 58 0.26 -21.63 -0.13
N ALA A 59 0.66 -20.35 -0.04
CA ALA A 59 -0.10 -19.25 -0.63
C ALA A 59 -0.33 -19.46 -2.13
N GLU A 60 -1.47 -18.98 -2.64
CA GLU A 60 -1.77 -18.94 -4.07
C GLU A 60 -0.70 -18.15 -4.85
N PRO A 61 -0.49 -18.41 -6.15
CA PRO A 61 0.39 -17.60 -6.98
C PRO A 61 -0.02 -16.13 -6.97
N LEU A 62 0.95 -15.21 -6.98
CA LEU A 62 0.68 -13.76 -7.01
C LEU A 62 -0.23 -13.36 -8.18
N ALA A 63 -0.05 -13.98 -9.34
CA ALA A 63 -0.87 -13.72 -10.52
C ALA A 63 -2.36 -14.00 -10.26
N ASP A 64 -2.68 -15.10 -9.57
CA ASP A 64 -4.05 -15.46 -9.23
C ASP A 64 -4.62 -14.53 -8.15
N PHE A 65 -3.80 -14.19 -7.14
CA PHE A 65 -4.17 -13.23 -6.11
C PHE A 65 -4.49 -11.85 -6.69
N MET A 66 -3.71 -11.38 -7.66
CA MET A 66 -3.86 -10.06 -8.29
C MET A 66 -4.87 -10.04 -9.44
N ALA A 67 -5.28 -11.21 -9.98
CA ALA A 67 -6.16 -11.31 -11.14
C ALA A 67 -7.43 -10.44 -11.05
N PRO A 68 -8.13 -10.33 -9.90
CA PRO A 68 -9.34 -9.51 -9.81
C PRO A 68 -9.08 -8.01 -10.05
N GLN A 69 -7.89 -7.51 -9.74
CA GLN A 69 -7.54 -6.11 -9.90
C GLN A 69 -6.71 -5.83 -11.16
N ALA A 70 -6.13 -6.85 -11.79
CA ALA A 70 -5.19 -6.69 -12.92
C ALA A 70 -5.76 -5.85 -14.09
N PRO A 71 -7.05 -6.00 -14.51
CA PRO A 71 -7.64 -5.19 -15.57
C PRO A 71 -7.68 -3.68 -15.24
N GLN A 72 -7.65 -3.32 -13.96
CA GLN A 72 -7.72 -1.93 -13.52
C GLN A 72 -6.40 -1.16 -13.71
N LYS A 73 -5.32 -1.88 -14.00
CA LYS A 73 -3.99 -1.34 -14.30
C LYS A 73 -3.74 -1.23 -15.81
N GLU A 74 -4.67 -1.67 -16.65
CA GLU A 74 -4.52 -1.57 -18.11
C GLU A 74 -4.48 -0.11 -18.56
N GLY A 75 -3.60 0.18 -19.53
CA GLY A 75 -3.37 1.55 -20.01
C GLY A 75 -2.60 2.43 -19.03
N TYR A 76 -1.97 1.83 -17.99
CA TYR A 76 -1.06 2.52 -17.09
C TYR A 76 0.21 1.67 -16.86
N PRO A 77 1.31 1.98 -17.55
CA PRO A 77 2.52 1.14 -17.57
C PRO A 77 3.40 1.37 -16.34
N ILE A 78 2.98 0.85 -15.18
CA ILE A 78 3.67 0.95 -13.89
C ILE A 78 5.13 0.50 -13.99
N GLU A 79 5.38 -0.55 -14.76
CA GLU A 79 6.70 -1.18 -14.94
C GLU A 79 7.75 -0.30 -15.64
N LYS A 80 7.33 0.81 -16.26
CA LYS A 80 8.22 1.79 -16.89
C LYS A 80 8.66 2.91 -15.95
N MET A 81 8.13 2.93 -14.73
CA MET A 81 8.41 4.00 -13.78
C MET A 81 9.49 3.60 -12.77
N VAL A 82 10.19 4.61 -12.26
CA VAL A 82 11.25 4.47 -11.27
C VAL A 82 10.93 5.28 -10.03
N VAL A 83 11.55 4.92 -8.90
CA VAL A 83 11.41 5.70 -7.65
C VAL A 83 12.12 7.05 -7.81
N LYS A 84 11.38 8.13 -7.69
CA LYS A 84 11.87 9.51 -7.69
C LYS A 84 12.15 10.03 -6.29
N GLU A 85 11.23 9.76 -5.37
CA GLU A 85 11.32 10.18 -3.98
C GLU A 85 10.81 9.10 -3.04
N ARG A 86 11.33 9.06 -1.82
CA ARG A 86 10.93 8.11 -0.78
C ARG A 86 10.75 8.82 0.55
N LEU A 87 9.61 8.58 1.20
CA LEU A 87 9.31 9.05 2.54
C LEU A 87 9.06 7.85 3.46
N LEU A 88 9.59 7.93 4.68
CA LEU A 88 9.22 7.04 5.78
C LEU A 88 8.59 7.92 6.86
N ILE A 89 7.39 7.55 7.28
CA ILE A 89 6.59 8.31 8.24
C ILE A 89 6.17 7.37 9.36
N GLU A 90 6.66 7.62 10.56
CA GLU A 90 6.21 6.95 11.77
C GLU A 90 4.87 7.54 12.22
N MET A 91 3.92 6.69 12.59
CA MET A 91 2.57 7.09 12.98
C MET A 91 2.20 6.48 14.32
N ASP A 92 1.64 7.31 15.20
CA ASP A 92 1.13 6.91 16.51
C ASP A 92 -0.32 6.37 16.38
N CYS A 93 -0.49 5.37 15.52
CA CYS A 93 -1.75 4.66 15.33
C CYS A 93 -1.54 3.26 14.76
N ASN A 94 -2.56 2.42 14.88
CA ASN A 94 -2.61 1.13 14.21
C ASN A 94 -2.54 1.30 12.68
N TRP A 95 -1.82 0.42 11.99
CA TRP A 95 -1.65 0.48 10.55
C TRP A 95 -2.98 0.39 9.77
N LYS A 96 -3.98 -0.33 10.29
CA LYS A 96 -5.31 -0.40 9.68
C LYS A 96 -6.03 0.94 9.78
N LEU A 97 -5.93 1.64 10.92
CA LEU A 97 -6.49 2.98 11.08
C LEU A 97 -5.87 3.95 10.06
N ALA A 98 -4.55 3.91 9.91
CA ALA A 98 -3.86 4.71 8.91
C ALA A 98 -4.33 4.39 7.49
N LEU A 99 -4.42 3.09 7.12
CA LEU A 99 -4.92 2.67 5.82
C LEU A 99 -6.37 3.08 5.59
N HIS A 100 -7.25 2.95 6.60
CA HIS A 100 -8.67 3.32 6.51
C HIS A 100 -8.85 4.75 6.03
N ASN A 101 -8.01 5.68 6.47
CA ASN A 101 -8.04 7.06 6.00
C ASN A 101 -7.91 7.18 4.47
N PHE A 102 -7.22 6.23 3.81
CA PHE A 102 -7.04 6.20 2.36
C PHE A 102 -8.12 5.38 1.63
N LEU A 103 -9.01 4.69 2.35
CA LEU A 103 -10.06 3.87 1.76
C LEU A 103 -11.39 4.62 1.56
N GLU A 104 -11.40 5.94 1.74
CA GLU A 104 -12.56 6.80 1.56
C GLU A 104 -12.11 8.21 1.15
N ILE A 105 -13.04 9.10 0.83
CA ILE A 105 -12.78 10.53 0.58
C ILE A 105 -13.74 11.45 1.34
N TYR A 106 -14.46 10.91 2.33
CA TYR A 106 -15.46 11.67 3.06
C TYR A 106 -14.84 12.80 3.90
N HIS A 107 -13.64 12.56 4.46
CA HIS A 107 -12.87 13.56 5.19
C HIS A 107 -12.28 14.66 4.30
N VAL A 108 -12.09 14.40 2.99
CA VAL A 108 -11.37 15.30 2.07
C VAL A 108 -11.93 16.71 2.07
N ALA A 109 -13.25 16.86 2.09
CA ALA A 109 -13.89 18.18 2.07
C ALA A 109 -13.59 19.02 3.33
N THR A 110 -13.22 18.38 4.44
CA THR A 110 -12.98 19.03 5.74
C THR A 110 -11.48 19.10 6.05
N VAL A 111 -10.80 17.98 6.05
CA VAL A 111 -9.38 17.88 6.39
C VAL A 111 -8.53 18.53 5.30
N HIS A 112 -8.81 18.21 4.06
CA HIS A 112 -8.06 18.69 2.89
C HIS A 112 -8.76 19.85 2.17
N ALA A 113 -9.51 20.67 2.90
CA ALA A 113 -10.32 21.76 2.32
C ALA A 113 -9.50 22.74 1.46
N LYS A 114 -8.21 22.90 1.76
CA LYS A 114 -7.31 23.84 1.04
C LYS A 114 -6.29 23.14 0.14
N SER A 115 -6.04 21.87 0.34
CA SER A 115 -5.01 21.10 -0.38
C SER A 115 -5.60 20.26 -1.53
N ILE A 116 -6.52 19.33 -1.26
CA ILE A 116 -7.05 18.38 -2.25
C ILE A 116 -8.47 18.75 -2.73
N ALA A 117 -9.35 19.16 -1.81
CA ALA A 117 -10.76 19.42 -2.14
C ALA A 117 -11.01 20.41 -3.29
N PRO A 118 -10.16 21.45 -3.52
CA PRO A 118 -10.30 22.33 -4.66
C PRO A 118 -10.17 21.63 -6.03
N TYR A 119 -9.47 20.49 -6.08
CA TYR A 119 -9.11 19.80 -7.32
C TYR A 119 -9.99 18.60 -7.63
N LEU A 120 -10.65 18.01 -6.63
CA LEU A 120 -11.48 16.82 -6.79
C LEU A 120 -12.98 17.13 -6.72
N ASP A 121 -13.74 16.50 -7.60
CA ASP A 121 -15.21 16.46 -7.56
C ASP A 121 -15.67 15.33 -6.64
N SER A 122 -15.61 15.56 -5.32
CA SER A 122 -15.89 14.52 -4.31
C SER A 122 -17.25 13.82 -4.50
N PRO A 123 -18.35 14.49 -4.94
CA PRO A 123 -19.60 13.79 -5.27
C PRO A 123 -19.49 12.75 -6.39
N SER A 124 -18.48 12.83 -7.24
CA SER A 124 -18.22 11.87 -8.32
C SER A 124 -17.49 10.61 -7.88
N PHE A 125 -17.16 10.48 -6.59
CA PHE A 125 -16.42 9.34 -6.06
C PHE A 125 -17.17 8.04 -6.26
N VAL A 126 -16.49 7.07 -6.86
CA VAL A 126 -17.01 5.72 -7.07
C VAL A 126 -16.02 4.68 -6.53
N VAL A 127 -16.58 3.62 -5.98
CA VAL A 127 -15.83 2.49 -5.41
C VAL A 127 -16.24 1.22 -6.11
N ALA A 128 -15.27 0.46 -6.58
CA ALA A 128 -15.42 -0.91 -7.03
C ALA A 128 -14.71 -1.84 -6.03
N LEU A 129 -15.38 -2.90 -5.62
CA LEU A 129 -14.88 -3.94 -4.73
C LEU A 129 -14.57 -5.18 -5.56
N PHE A 130 -13.40 -5.78 -5.34
CA PHE A 130 -12.94 -6.99 -6.03
C PHE A 130 -12.61 -8.08 -5.02
N ALA A 131 -12.53 -9.32 -5.49
CA ALA A 131 -12.07 -10.43 -4.66
C ALA A 131 -10.69 -10.15 -4.06
N ASN A 132 -10.32 -10.91 -3.04
CA ASN A 132 -9.06 -10.79 -2.31
C ASN A 132 -8.88 -9.43 -1.61
N GLY A 133 -9.98 -8.71 -1.28
CA GLY A 133 -9.91 -7.42 -0.61
C GLY A 133 -9.40 -6.26 -1.48
N HIS A 134 -9.21 -6.49 -2.78
CA HIS A 134 -8.78 -5.45 -3.71
C HIS A 134 -9.91 -4.47 -4.04
N MET A 135 -9.53 -3.25 -4.42
CA MET A 135 -10.49 -2.20 -4.73
C MET A 135 -9.99 -1.30 -5.86
N ARG A 136 -10.92 -0.52 -6.43
CA ARG A 136 -10.61 0.63 -7.27
C ARG A 136 -11.47 1.80 -6.87
N PHE A 137 -10.85 2.95 -6.76
CA PHE A 137 -11.52 4.24 -6.60
C PHE A 137 -11.32 5.09 -7.85
N ALA A 138 -12.32 5.86 -8.19
CA ALA A 138 -12.21 6.88 -9.22
C ALA A 138 -12.95 8.14 -8.76
N THR A 139 -12.29 9.28 -8.89
CA THR A 139 -12.87 10.61 -8.59
C THR A 139 -12.52 11.55 -9.73
N ARG A 140 -13.52 12.23 -10.29
CA ARG A 140 -13.26 13.19 -11.35
C ARG A 140 -12.43 14.36 -10.85
N LYS A 141 -11.49 14.80 -11.67
CA LYS A 141 -10.75 16.06 -11.47
C LYS A 141 -11.62 17.22 -11.90
N LYS A 142 -11.61 18.33 -11.14
CA LYS A 142 -12.28 19.56 -11.54
C LYS A 142 -11.53 20.20 -12.70
N LYS A 143 -12.26 20.67 -13.73
CA LYS A 143 -11.66 21.30 -14.91
C LYS A 143 -10.82 22.52 -14.53
N GLY A 144 -9.63 22.60 -15.10
CA GLY A 144 -8.71 23.73 -14.93
C GLY A 144 -7.89 23.72 -13.64
N ASN A 145 -8.05 22.71 -12.81
CA ASN A 145 -7.27 22.55 -11.60
C ASN A 145 -6.53 21.22 -11.62
N THR A 146 -5.21 21.25 -11.61
CA THR A 146 -4.36 20.08 -11.42
C THR A 146 -3.52 20.29 -10.17
N ILE A 147 -3.59 19.37 -9.19
CA ILE A 147 -2.65 19.33 -8.04
C ILE A 147 -1.25 19.05 -8.59
N PHE A 148 -1.22 18.22 -9.58
CA PHE A 148 -0.03 17.75 -10.23
C PHE A 148 -0.06 18.35 -11.63
N GLU A 149 0.66 19.43 -11.87
CA GLU A 149 0.97 19.87 -13.22
C GLU A 149 1.89 18.84 -13.88
N ALA A 150 1.32 17.64 -14.01
CA ALA A 150 2.00 16.47 -14.53
C ALA A 150 2.02 16.44 -16.06
N ASP A 151 1.70 17.57 -16.70
CA ASP A 151 1.80 17.70 -18.16
C ASP A 151 3.23 17.73 -18.67
N LEU A 152 4.24 17.75 -17.77
CA LEU A 152 5.64 17.63 -18.17
C LEU A 152 5.94 16.29 -18.86
N TYR A 153 5.15 15.24 -18.58
CA TYR A 153 5.36 13.94 -19.19
C TYR A 153 4.11 13.05 -19.08
N LYS A 154 3.19 13.18 -20.04
CA LYS A 154 2.19 12.14 -20.27
C LYS A 154 2.59 11.38 -21.54
N PRO A 155 3.12 10.16 -21.44
CA PRO A 155 3.31 9.32 -22.61
C PRO A 155 1.98 8.99 -23.28
N ASP A 156 2.02 8.79 -24.60
CA ASP A 156 0.83 8.46 -25.40
C ASP A 156 0.18 7.13 -24.99
N ASP A 157 0.90 6.26 -24.29
CA ASP A 157 0.41 4.96 -23.82
C ASP A 157 -0.33 5.01 -22.47
N VAL A 158 -0.44 6.19 -21.82
CA VAL A 158 -1.30 6.39 -20.65
C VAL A 158 -2.72 6.74 -21.09
N ALA A 159 -3.68 5.91 -20.70
CA ALA A 159 -5.08 6.08 -21.07
C ALA A 159 -5.68 7.41 -20.54
N ASP A 160 -6.57 7.99 -21.31
CA ASP A 160 -7.19 9.32 -21.02
C ASP A 160 -7.94 9.39 -19.70
N VAL A 161 -8.44 8.26 -19.21
CA VAL A 161 -9.16 8.20 -17.93
C VAL A 161 -8.30 8.72 -16.77
N PHE A 162 -6.98 8.48 -16.78
CA PHE A 162 -6.06 8.96 -15.75
C PHE A 162 -5.86 10.49 -15.78
N SER A 163 -6.09 11.13 -16.92
CA SER A 163 -6.10 12.60 -17.03
C SER A 163 -7.40 13.22 -16.50
N GLN A 164 -8.51 12.51 -16.63
CA GLN A 164 -9.84 13.00 -16.26
C GLN A 164 -10.22 12.70 -14.82
N CYS A 165 -9.66 11.60 -14.27
CA CYS A 165 -9.94 11.11 -12.93
C CYS A 165 -8.64 10.84 -12.17
N THR A 166 -8.66 11.04 -10.87
CA THR A 166 -7.72 10.38 -9.96
C THR A 166 -8.21 8.95 -9.78
N ILE A 167 -7.36 7.99 -10.12
CA ILE A 167 -7.62 6.56 -9.94
C ILE A 167 -6.75 6.07 -8.79
N ALA A 168 -7.37 5.42 -7.81
CA ALA A 168 -6.62 4.75 -6.77
C ALA A 168 -6.93 3.25 -6.75
N LEU A 169 -5.91 2.46 -6.45
CA LEU A 169 -5.98 1.01 -6.39
C LEU A 169 -5.50 0.54 -5.00
N PRO A 170 -6.40 0.52 -4.00
CA PRO A 170 -6.11 -0.17 -2.75
C PRO A 170 -5.90 -1.66 -3.05
N THR A 171 -4.72 -2.15 -2.71
CA THR A 171 -4.31 -3.55 -2.93
C THR A 171 -4.08 -4.18 -1.57
N PHE A 172 -4.91 -5.16 -1.24
CA PHE A 172 -4.80 -5.87 0.04
C PHE A 172 -3.42 -6.58 0.16
N PRO A 173 -2.80 -6.64 1.35
CA PRO A 173 -3.36 -6.17 2.62
C PRO A 173 -3.07 -4.69 2.94
N ASN A 174 -1.99 -4.11 2.46
CA ASN A 174 -1.44 -2.90 3.04
C ASN A 174 -0.89 -1.89 2.03
N THR A 175 -1.31 -1.98 0.78
CA THR A 175 -0.75 -1.15 -0.30
C THR A 175 -1.81 -0.31 -0.97
N PHE A 176 -1.48 0.94 -1.29
CA PHE A 176 -2.34 1.90 -1.96
C PHE A 176 -1.58 2.57 -3.11
N PHE A 177 -2.14 2.51 -4.30
CA PHE A 177 -1.62 3.21 -5.49
C PHE A 177 -2.52 4.39 -5.79
N ALA A 178 -1.98 5.59 -5.89
CA ALA A 178 -2.69 6.75 -6.42
C ALA A 178 -2.09 7.13 -7.77
N LEU A 179 -2.83 6.88 -8.84
CA LEU A 179 -2.34 6.95 -10.21
C LEU A 179 -2.74 8.28 -10.85
N ASP A 180 -1.75 8.99 -11.37
CA ASP A 180 -1.87 10.20 -12.17
C ASP A 180 -1.02 10.10 -13.45
N PRO A 181 -1.33 10.84 -14.53
CA PRO A 181 -0.63 10.66 -15.82
C PRO A 181 0.88 10.84 -15.75
N GLY A 182 1.38 11.75 -14.90
CA GLY A 182 2.81 12.05 -14.76
C GLY A 182 3.55 11.08 -13.86
N GLY A 183 2.85 10.25 -13.11
CA GLY A 183 3.43 9.33 -12.15
C GLY A 183 2.42 8.88 -11.10
N PHE A 184 2.87 8.16 -10.08
CA PHE A 184 1.98 7.69 -9.01
C PHE A 184 2.67 7.68 -7.66
N SER A 185 1.87 7.68 -6.60
CA SER A 185 2.37 7.35 -5.27
C SER A 185 2.03 5.89 -4.93
N LEU A 186 3.05 5.17 -4.52
CA LEU A 186 2.94 3.84 -3.92
C LEU A 186 3.09 3.99 -2.41
N GLN A 187 2.03 3.71 -1.69
CA GLN A 187 2.00 3.81 -0.23
C GLN A 187 1.87 2.42 0.37
N SER A 188 2.70 2.10 1.35
CA SER A 188 2.66 0.83 2.07
C SER A 188 2.57 1.09 3.57
N PHE A 189 1.66 0.40 4.24
CA PHE A 189 1.35 0.58 5.66
C PHE A 189 1.84 -0.62 6.45
N TRP A 190 2.83 -0.42 7.30
CA TRP A 190 3.50 -1.49 8.04
C TRP A 190 3.17 -1.42 9.53
N PRO A 191 2.73 -2.53 10.15
CA PRO A 191 2.57 -2.57 11.59
C PRO A 191 3.93 -2.48 12.31
N ALA A 192 4.01 -1.63 13.33
CA ALA A 192 5.15 -1.55 14.26
C ALA A 192 4.72 -1.84 15.70
N GLY A 193 3.42 -2.05 15.93
CA GLY A 193 2.80 -2.38 17.19
C GLY A 193 1.27 -2.25 17.08
N PRO A 194 0.53 -2.51 18.16
CA PRO A 194 -0.92 -2.35 18.15
C PRO A 194 -1.38 -0.90 17.89
N ASP A 195 -0.59 0.06 18.34
CA ASP A 195 -0.84 1.50 18.31
C ASP A 195 0.23 2.30 17.55
N LYS A 196 1.10 1.59 16.80
CA LYS A 196 2.18 2.19 16.03
C LYS A 196 2.30 1.56 14.67
N SER A 197 2.60 2.40 13.69
CA SER A 197 2.81 1.95 12.31
C SER A 197 3.80 2.84 11.57
N ILE A 198 4.24 2.36 10.42
CA ILE A 198 5.12 3.08 9.50
C ILE A 198 4.45 3.12 8.15
N MET A 199 4.27 4.31 7.60
CA MET A 199 3.87 4.49 6.21
C MET A 199 5.12 4.76 5.37
N GLU A 200 5.33 3.94 4.36
CA GLU A 200 6.32 4.19 3.34
C GLU A 200 5.64 4.73 2.09
N VAL A 201 6.05 5.89 1.64
CA VAL A 201 5.57 6.50 0.39
C VAL A 201 6.72 6.54 -0.61
N ARG A 202 6.50 5.94 -1.78
CA ARG A 202 7.38 6.07 -2.94
C ARG A 202 6.67 6.88 -4.01
N LEU A 203 7.23 8.00 -4.37
CA LEU A 203 6.78 8.76 -5.54
C LEU A 203 7.47 8.17 -6.76
N MET A 204 6.66 7.67 -7.68
CA MET A 204 7.08 6.94 -8.87
C MET A 204 6.86 7.84 -10.09
N GLY A 205 7.86 7.99 -10.90
CA GLY A 205 7.81 8.78 -12.13
C GLY A 205 8.53 8.10 -13.29
N TRP A 206 8.36 8.66 -14.47
CA TRP A 206 9.02 8.17 -15.68
C TRP A 206 10.54 8.22 -15.52
N ASP A 207 11.24 7.27 -16.15
CA ASP A 207 12.71 7.21 -16.12
C ASP A 207 13.32 8.32 -16.97
N VAL A 208 13.24 9.54 -16.44
CA VAL A 208 13.81 10.78 -17.01
C VAL A 208 14.79 11.32 -15.99
N ASP A 209 15.98 11.70 -16.40
CA ASP A 209 17.00 12.31 -15.56
C ASP A 209 17.38 13.70 -16.12
N SER A 210 16.71 14.73 -15.62
CA SER A 210 17.00 16.13 -15.93
C SER A 210 16.87 16.98 -14.67
N ASP A 211 17.45 18.20 -14.70
CA ASP A 211 17.31 19.15 -13.58
C ASP A 211 15.84 19.51 -13.36
N ALA A 212 15.06 19.74 -14.42
CA ALA A 212 13.65 20.03 -14.35
C ALA A 212 12.84 18.88 -13.73
N ASP A 213 13.19 17.62 -14.05
CA ASP A 213 12.57 16.44 -13.44
C ASP A 213 12.87 16.38 -11.93
N ARG A 214 14.11 16.60 -11.55
CA ARG A 214 14.52 16.62 -10.13
C ARG A 214 13.79 17.72 -9.35
N GLU A 215 13.71 18.92 -9.88
CA GLU A 215 13.00 20.06 -9.27
C GLU A 215 11.51 19.75 -9.12
N HIS A 216 10.89 19.17 -10.15
CA HIS A 216 9.49 18.73 -10.12
C HIS A 216 9.24 17.75 -8.97
N TRP A 217 10.04 16.68 -8.86
CA TRP A 217 9.81 15.66 -7.83
C TRP A 217 10.13 16.16 -6.42
N GLN A 218 11.07 17.08 -6.24
CA GLN A 218 11.29 17.75 -4.96
C GLN A 218 10.07 18.60 -4.55
N ALA A 219 9.49 19.34 -5.48
CA ALA A 219 8.26 20.11 -5.23
C ALA A 219 7.10 19.16 -4.88
N MET A 220 6.95 18.07 -5.62
CA MET A 220 5.95 17.03 -5.36
C MET A 220 6.09 16.40 -3.97
N ASN A 221 7.32 16.11 -3.53
CA ASN A 221 7.60 15.63 -2.18
C ASN A 221 7.08 16.62 -1.13
N GLY A 222 7.32 17.92 -1.33
CA GLY A 222 6.81 18.97 -0.45
C GLY A 222 5.28 19.01 -0.38
N ILE A 223 4.62 18.91 -1.53
CA ILE A 223 3.15 18.88 -1.62
C ILE A 223 2.60 17.66 -0.89
N VAL A 224 3.12 16.48 -1.17
CA VAL A 224 2.67 15.22 -0.54
C VAL A 224 2.88 15.26 0.98
N ARG A 225 4.02 15.74 1.47
CA ARG A 225 4.26 15.93 2.91
C ARG A 225 3.23 16.84 3.56
N ASN A 226 2.89 17.95 2.90
CA ASN A 226 1.90 18.89 3.41
C ASN A 226 0.52 18.22 3.51
N ILE A 227 0.07 17.54 2.46
CA ILE A 227 -1.21 16.81 2.43
C ILE A 227 -1.25 15.77 3.55
N LEU A 228 -0.23 14.92 3.64
CA LEU A 228 -0.17 13.88 4.66
C LEU A 228 -0.15 14.45 6.08
N SER A 229 0.48 15.61 6.31
CA SER A 229 0.52 16.24 7.63
C SER A 229 -0.86 16.64 8.16
N GLU A 230 -1.80 16.92 7.25
CA GLU A 230 -3.19 17.26 7.59
C GLU A 230 -3.93 16.04 8.20
N ASP A 231 -3.64 14.83 7.76
CA ASP A 231 -4.17 13.57 8.31
C ASP A 231 -3.44 13.14 9.58
N LEU A 232 -2.11 13.15 9.53
CA LEU A 232 -1.25 12.63 10.58
C LEU A 232 -1.50 13.27 11.94
N CYS A 233 -1.87 14.55 11.96
CA CYS A 233 -2.18 15.26 13.21
C CYS A 233 -3.43 14.73 13.93
N LEU A 234 -4.28 13.97 13.24
CA LEU A 234 -5.53 13.41 13.78
C LEU A 234 -5.36 11.96 14.29
N PHE A 235 -4.43 11.20 13.74
CA PHE A 235 -4.35 9.76 13.98
C PHE A 235 -4.17 9.38 15.45
N ARG A 236 -3.30 10.08 16.18
CA ARG A 236 -3.07 9.81 17.60
C ARG A 236 -4.34 9.96 18.43
N SER A 237 -5.12 11.02 18.20
CA SER A 237 -6.34 11.27 18.97
C SER A 237 -7.44 10.26 18.64
N ILE A 238 -7.55 9.84 17.38
CA ILE A 238 -8.48 8.78 16.96
C ILE A 238 -8.09 7.46 17.61
N GLN A 239 -6.81 7.08 17.55
CA GLN A 239 -6.28 5.86 18.18
C GLN A 239 -6.59 5.83 19.67
N GLN A 240 -6.32 6.91 20.40
CA GLN A 240 -6.61 7.01 21.83
C GLN A 240 -8.10 6.86 22.14
N SER A 241 -8.98 7.42 21.29
CA SER A 241 -10.43 7.30 21.48
C SER A 241 -10.91 5.85 21.31
N LEU A 242 -10.29 5.10 20.38
CA LEU A 242 -10.57 3.66 20.19
C LEU A 242 -10.07 2.83 21.38
N GLU A 243 -8.86 3.07 21.85
CA GLU A 243 -8.25 2.35 22.98
C GLU A 243 -9.01 2.54 24.28
N GLN A 244 -9.55 3.73 24.51
CA GLN A 244 -10.35 4.04 25.71
C GLN A 244 -11.74 3.36 25.69
N GLY A 245 -12.14 2.75 24.57
CA GLY A 245 -13.43 2.08 24.44
C GLY A 245 -14.64 3.03 24.56
N THR A 246 -14.42 4.33 24.45
CA THR A 246 -15.51 5.34 24.50
C THR A 246 -16.40 5.25 23.26
N ILE A 247 -15.88 4.71 22.17
CA ILE A 247 -16.62 4.44 20.95
C ILE A 247 -16.72 2.92 20.80
N PRO A 248 -17.88 2.32 21.14
CA PRO A 248 -18.01 0.85 21.13
C PRO A 248 -18.06 0.26 19.72
N GLN A 249 -18.44 1.07 18.72
CA GLN A 249 -18.54 0.63 17.31
C GLN A 249 -18.29 1.82 16.38
N LEU A 250 -17.46 1.60 15.36
CA LEU A 250 -17.36 2.50 14.23
C LEU A 250 -18.55 2.30 13.29
N ARG A 251 -19.15 3.39 12.83
CA ARG A 251 -20.25 3.35 11.85
C ARG A 251 -19.74 3.87 10.52
N PHE A 252 -19.80 3.02 9.51
CA PHE A 252 -19.43 3.38 8.15
C PHE A 252 -20.66 3.73 7.32
N GLY A 253 -20.59 4.87 6.63
CA GLY A 253 -21.57 5.25 5.63
C GLY A 253 -21.38 4.46 4.32
N TYR A 254 -22.33 4.58 3.39
CA TYR A 254 -22.24 3.89 2.10
C TYR A 254 -20.97 4.28 1.30
N GLN A 255 -20.50 5.51 1.42
CA GLN A 255 -19.26 5.97 0.78
C GLN A 255 -18.02 5.30 1.37
N GLU A 256 -18.10 4.85 2.63
CA GLU A 256 -17.01 4.21 3.38
C GLU A 256 -17.08 2.67 3.30
N ARG A 257 -17.88 2.10 2.40
CA ARG A 257 -18.03 0.63 2.29
C ARG A 257 -16.72 -0.09 1.96
N ALA A 258 -15.72 0.62 1.44
CA ALA A 258 -14.41 0.07 1.19
C ALA A 258 -13.67 -0.29 2.50
N LEU A 259 -13.86 0.49 3.57
CA LEU A 259 -13.32 0.18 4.89
C LEU A 259 -13.93 -1.13 5.41
N TYR A 260 -15.26 -1.25 5.25
CA TYR A 260 -15.98 -2.45 5.68
C TYR A 260 -15.52 -3.68 4.89
N TRP A 261 -15.35 -3.54 3.56
CA TRP A 261 -14.85 -4.61 2.69
C TRP A 261 -13.44 -5.06 3.08
N PHE A 262 -12.58 -4.11 3.45
CA PHE A 262 -11.24 -4.39 3.94
C PHE A 262 -11.29 -5.24 5.23
N GLU A 263 -12.11 -4.86 6.20
CA GLU A 263 -12.23 -5.60 7.45
C GLU A 263 -12.88 -6.98 7.24
N GLU A 264 -13.84 -7.12 6.32
CA GLU A 264 -14.35 -8.45 5.93
C GLU A 264 -13.24 -9.35 5.40
N GLU A 265 -12.31 -8.83 4.57
CA GLU A 265 -11.20 -9.61 4.05
C GLU A 265 -10.18 -9.94 5.15
N VAL A 266 -9.90 -9.01 6.05
CA VAL A 266 -9.05 -9.27 7.22
C VAL A 266 -9.59 -10.44 8.02
N ASP A 267 -10.88 -10.44 8.33
CA ASP A 267 -11.53 -11.53 9.08
C ASP A 267 -11.45 -12.87 8.32
N ARG A 268 -11.66 -12.84 7.00
CA ARG A 268 -11.53 -14.05 6.16
C ARG A 268 -10.12 -14.64 6.20
N ARG A 269 -9.09 -13.79 6.15
CA ARG A 269 -7.69 -14.24 6.16
C ARG A 269 -7.22 -14.72 7.54
N ILE A 270 -7.73 -14.13 8.60
CA ILE A 270 -7.49 -14.64 9.97
C ILE A 270 -8.23 -15.96 10.19
N GLY A 271 -9.37 -16.15 9.55
CA GLY A 271 -10.34 -17.22 9.78
C GLY A 271 -11.44 -16.76 10.76
N VAL A 272 -12.63 -16.54 10.22
CA VAL A 272 -13.76 -15.95 10.97
C VAL A 272 -14.03 -16.65 12.30
N ASP A 273 -13.89 -18.00 12.32
CA ASP A 273 -14.13 -18.79 13.54
C ASP A 273 -13.05 -18.62 14.62
N ALA A 274 -11.85 -18.13 14.24
CA ALA A 274 -10.79 -17.85 15.18
C ALA A 274 -10.97 -16.50 15.91
N ILE A 275 -11.90 -15.66 15.42
CA ILE A 275 -12.16 -14.31 15.96
C ILE A 275 -13.34 -14.41 16.96
N PRO A 276 -13.25 -13.78 18.16
CA PRO A 276 -14.38 -13.70 19.09
C PRO A 276 -15.62 -13.10 18.41
N GLU A 277 -16.79 -13.66 18.62
CA GLU A 277 -18.05 -13.27 17.96
C GLU A 277 -18.31 -11.76 18.07
N SER A 278 -18.03 -11.17 19.23
CA SER A 278 -18.21 -9.71 19.48
C SER A 278 -17.26 -8.81 18.69
N GLN A 279 -16.23 -9.40 18.05
CA GLN A 279 -15.22 -8.67 17.28
C GLN A 279 -15.29 -8.97 15.78
N ARG A 280 -16.16 -9.90 15.38
CA ARG A 280 -16.31 -10.28 13.96
C ARG A 280 -17.05 -9.22 13.18
N VAL A 281 -16.60 -8.99 11.96
CA VAL A 281 -17.30 -8.18 10.96
C VAL A 281 -18.29 -9.07 10.19
N ALA A 282 -19.55 -8.65 10.08
CA ALA A 282 -20.55 -9.41 9.32
C ALA A 282 -20.17 -9.42 7.82
N GLN A 283 -20.18 -10.61 7.20
CA GLN A 283 -19.80 -10.80 5.81
C GLN A 283 -20.97 -10.47 4.87
N VAL A 284 -21.17 -9.19 4.53
CA VAL A 284 -22.36 -8.70 3.79
C VAL A 284 -22.07 -8.12 2.42
N LEU A 285 -20.81 -7.77 2.11
CA LEU A 285 -20.47 -7.07 0.87
C LEU A 285 -20.05 -8.01 -0.28
N SER A 286 -19.88 -9.31 -0.05
CA SER A 286 -19.47 -10.25 -1.08
C SER A 286 -20.40 -10.27 -2.32
N GLY A 287 -21.68 -9.95 -2.15
CA GLY A 287 -22.65 -9.81 -3.24
C GLY A 287 -22.49 -8.53 -4.07
N GLN A 288 -21.67 -7.58 -3.63
CA GLN A 288 -21.42 -6.29 -4.31
C GLN A 288 -20.09 -6.28 -5.08
N MET A 289 -19.33 -7.38 -5.06
CA MET A 289 -18.10 -7.51 -5.82
C MET A 289 -18.37 -7.38 -7.33
N GLN A 290 -17.52 -6.64 -8.01
CA GLN A 290 -17.42 -6.66 -9.46
C GLN A 290 -16.72 -7.94 -9.90
N ARG A 291 -17.31 -8.62 -10.89
CA ARG A 291 -16.79 -9.86 -11.48
C ARG A 291 -15.92 -9.56 -12.69
#